data_9d000737ee66bfa15ee4c94ea614b0d2
#
_entry.id   9d000737ee66bfa15ee4c94ea614b0d2
#
_cell.length_a   1.000
_cell.length_b   1.000
_cell.length_c   1.000
_cell.angle_alpha   90.00
_cell.angle_beta   90.00
_cell.angle_gamma   90.00
#
_symmetry.space_group_name_H-M   'P 1'
#
loop_
_entity.id
_entity.type
_entity.pdbx_description
1 polymer ?
#
loop_
_entity_poly.entity_id
_entity_poly.type
_entity_poly.pdbx_seq_one_letter_code
_entity_poly.pdbx_strand_id
1 'polypeptide(L)'
;MSMTKSESKVQIAYIHGENVSHSFHHSLLRLSNNPMTSDLYTDTHVSAQSDPMSMPEARNVLMSYFLDQTDATHIWWIDTDMGFAPDTVSNLLDAEKDVIGAVCKGMMKLDKDGYGGYVTKEYITAYDLSQYTLEADENNEQTDIIAFTLKEDLDLSGALPQQVAGTGTACLLVSRRAAATVRNFYGSCWFERIAMPTGKRNVKPHIISEDLSFCYRLATVGIPIFIHPKVRTTHAKTVWLQ
;
A
#
# COMPACT_ATOMS: atom_id res chain seq x y z
N MET A 1 21.77 12.96 -8.18
CA MET A 1 21.58 12.98 -9.64
C MET A 1 20.15 12.52 -9.86
N SER A 2 19.26 13.37 -10.41
CA SER A 2 17.91 12.97 -10.78
C SER A 2 18.00 12.13 -12.04
N MET A 3 17.46 10.90 -12.02
CA MET A 3 17.37 10.05 -13.21
C MET A 3 16.36 10.68 -14.17
N THR A 4 16.70 10.77 -15.44
CA THR A 4 15.75 11.25 -16.45
C THR A 4 14.64 10.22 -16.65
N LYS A 5 13.44 10.64 -17.00
CA LYS A 5 12.26 9.79 -17.22
C LYS A 5 12.51 8.65 -18.23
N SER A 6 13.43 8.85 -19.18
CA SER A 6 13.84 7.85 -20.17
C SER A 6 14.68 6.69 -19.58
N GLU A 7 15.16 6.81 -18.34
CA GLU A 7 15.97 5.80 -17.67
C GLU A 7 15.17 4.99 -16.62
N SER A 8 13.92 5.37 -16.35
CA SER A 8 13.09 4.69 -15.35
C SER A 8 12.48 3.44 -15.96
N LYS A 9 12.77 2.29 -15.33
CA LYS A 9 12.12 1.00 -15.60
C LYS A 9 11.23 0.67 -14.43
N VAL A 10 9.98 0.30 -14.69
CA VAL A 10 9.00 -0.03 -13.65
C VAL A 10 8.55 -1.48 -13.79
N GLN A 11 8.66 -2.21 -12.72
CA GLN A 11 8.06 -3.52 -12.61
C GLN A 11 6.64 -3.38 -12.06
N ILE A 12 5.65 -3.90 -12.79
CA ILE A 12 4.28 -3.98 -12.31
C ILE A 12 4.18 -5.21 -11.41
N ALA A 13 3.67 -5.04 -10.19
CA ALA A 13 3.51 -6.11 -9.23
C ALA A 13 2.06 -6.19 -8.75
N TYR A 14 1.43 -7.35 -8.93
CA TYR A 14 0.10 -7.63 -8.41
C TYR A 14 -0.06 -9.08 -7.99
N ILE A 15 -0.93 -9.31 -7.02
CA ILE A 15 -1.29 -10.62 -6.52
C ILE A 15 -2.73 -10.88 -6.92
N HIS A 16 -3.01 -12.01 -7.53
CA HIS A 16 -4.35 -12.33 -8.01
C HIS A 16 -4.82 -13.71 -7.58
N GLY A 17 -6.13 -13.84 -7.39
CA GLY A 17 -6.82 -15.12 -7.28
C GLY A 17 -7.27 -15.63 -8.66
N GLU A 18 -8.38 -16.37 -8.70
CA GLU A 18 -8.97 -16.86 -9.97
C GLU A 18 -9.45 -15.74 -10.87
N ASN A 19 -9.95 -14.66 -10.27
CA ASN A 19 -10.59 -13.59 -10.99
C ASN A 19 -9.95 -12.24 -10.63
N VAL A 20 -9.88 -11.37 -11.62
CA VAL A 20 -9.55 -9.96 -11.46
C VAL A 20 -10.75 -9.11 -11.82
N SER A 21 -10.83 -7.88 -11.30
CA SER A 21 -11.95 -7.00 -11.66
C SER A 21 -11.88 -6.57 -13.13
N HIS A 22 -13.05 -6.31 -13.72
CA HIS A 22 -13.13 -5.78 -15.08
C HIS A 22 -12.38 -4.42 -15.20
N SER A 23 -12.46 -3.58 -14.16
CA SER A 23 -11.77 -2.29 -14.12
C SER A 23 -10.26 -2.44 -14.14
N PHE A 24 -9.70 -3.40 -13.39
CA PHE A 24 -8.27 -3.71 -13.41
C PHE A 24 -7.82 -4.18 -14.80
N HIS A 25 -8.48 -5.21 -15.34
CA HIS A 25 -8.15 -5.76 -16.66
C HIS A 25 -8.20 -4.68 -17.76
N HIS A 26 -9.28 -3.89 -17.80
CA HIS A 26 -9.41 -2.81 -18.77
C HIS A 26 -8.33 -1.74 -18.61
N SER A 27 -7.99 -1.36 -17.37
CA SER A 27 -6.92 -0.40 -17.10
C SER A 27 -5.55 -0.91 -17.53
N LEU A 28 -5.26 -2.19 -17.27
CA LEU A 28 -4.00 -2.83 -17.65
C LEU A 28 -3.83 -2.88 -19.18
N LEU A 29 -4.89 -3.22 -19.92
CA LEU A 29 -4.89 -3.19 -21.40
C LEU A 29 -4.65 -1.76 -21.93
N ARG A 30 -5.25 -0.76 -21.34
CA ARG A 30 -5.04 0.65 -21.73
C ARG A 30 -3.63 1.12 -21.44
N LEU A 31 -3.06 0.69 -20.32
CA LEU A 31 -1.67 0.97 -19.97
C LEU A 31 -0.71 0.36 -21.00
N SER A 32 -0.88 -0.93 -21.33
CA SER A 32 -0.03 -1.65 -22.28
C SER A 32 -0.11 -1.09 -23.72
N ASN A 33 -1.23 -0.53 -24.08
CA ASN A 33 -1.44 0.09 -25.41
C ASN A 33 -1.07 1.58 -25.46
N ASN A 34 -0.58 2.16 -24.36
CA ASN A 34 -0.16 3.56 -24.35
C ASN A 34 1.27 3.70 -24.88
N PRO A 35 1.47 4.27 -26.08
CA PRO A 35 2.80 4.36 -26.70
C PRO A 35 3.80 5.21 -25.90
N MET A 36 3.31 6.08 -25.00
CA MET A 36 4.15 6.92 -24.16
C MET A 36 4.76 6.17 -22.98
N THR A 37 4.23 5.00 -22.66
CA THR A 37 4.59 4.27 -21.43
C THR A 37 4.84 2.76 -21.64
N SER A 38 4.58 2.23 -22.84
CA SER A 38 4.70 0.80 -23.13
C SER A 38 6.08 0.21 -22.85
N ASP A 39 7.14 1.01 -23.04
CA ASP A 39 8.53 0.57 -22.87
C ASP A 39 9.00 0.62 -21.40
N LEU A 40 8.17 1.17 -20.49
CA LEU A 40 8.54 1.34 -19.07
C LEU A 40 8.26 0.10 -18.21
N TYR A 41 7.52 -0.90 -18.71
CA TYR A 41 6.92 -1.92 -17.87
C TYR A 41 7.45 -3.31 -18.15
N THR A 42 7.82 -3.98 -17.07
CA THR A 42 8.01 -5.43 -17.02
C THR A 42 6.89 -6.00 -16.13
N ASP A 43 6.09 -6.89 -16.68
CA ASP A 43 4.98 -7.49 -15.95
C ASP A 43 5.49 -8.62 -15.05
N THR A 44 5.13 -8.58 -13.78
CA THR A 44 5.43 -9.65 -12.82
C THR A 44 4.26 -9.81 -11.85
N HIS A 45 3.75 -11.01 -11.75
CA HIS A 45 2.63 -11.35 -10.89
C HIS A 45 2.89 -12.63 -10.08
N VAL A 46 2.21 -12.75 -8.96
CA VAL A 46 2.11 -14.00 -8.20
C VAL A 46 0.64 -14.41 -8.15
N SER A 47 0.38 -15.66 -8.56
CA SER A 47 -0.93 -16.26 -8.41
C SER A 47 -1.07 -16.84 -7.00
N ALA A 48 -2.05 -16.35 -6.25
CA ALA A 48 -2.38 -16.89 -4.93
C ALA A 48 -2.95 -18.33 -4.95
N GLN A 49 -3.20 -18.89 -6.15
CA GLN A 49 -3.75 -20.24 -6.32
C GLN A 49 -2.71 -21.33 -6.47
N SER A 50 -1.60 -21.02 -7.11
CA SER A 50 -0.56 -22.02 -7.40
C SER A 50 0.27 -22.37 -6.16
N ASP A 51 0.23 -21.52 -5.14
CA ASP A 51 0.93 -21.75 -3.87
C ASP A 51 0.14 -21.04 -2.76
N PRO A 52 -0.29 -21.70 -1.68
CA PRO A 52 -1.10 -21.11 -0.63
C PRO A 52 -0.29 -20.18 0.28
N MET A 53 0.36 -19.18 -0.33
CA MET A 53 1.07 -18.14 0.39
C MET A 53 0.10 -17.14 1.00
N SER A 54 0.43 -16.64 2.19
CA SER A 54 -0.25 -15.49 2.75
C SER A 54 0.08 -14.21 1.96
N MET A 55 -0.76 -13.18 2.05
CA MET A 55 -0.53 -11.90 1.37
C MET A 55 0.85 -11.29 1.70
N PRO A 56 1.31 -11.24 2.96
CA PRO A 56 2.66 -10.77 3.29
C PRO A 56 3.77 -11.58 2.60
N GLU A 57 3.66 -12.91 2.58
CA GLU A 57 4.65 -13.79 1.93
C GLU A 57 4.73 -13.53 0.44
N ALA A 58 3.58 -13.48 -0.26
CA ALA A 58 3.52 -13.20 -1.69
C ALA A 58 4.14 -11.84 -2.03
N ARG A 59 3.87 -10.80 -1.25
CA ARG A 59 4.50 -9.49 -1.41
C ARG A 59 6.00 -9.52 -1.17
N ASN A 60 6.48 -10.23 -0.16
CA ASN A 60 7.91 -10.38 0.11
C ASN A 60 8.64 -11.13 -1.02
N VAL A 61 8.00 -12.13 -1.62
CA VAL A 61 8.54 -12.85 -2.81
C VAL A 61 8.70 -11.88 -3.98
N LEU A 62 7.68 -11.07 -4.30
CA LEU A 62 7.75 -10.10 -5.38
C LEU A 62 8.79 -9.00 -5.13
N MET A 63 8.95 -8.53 -3.88
CA MET A 63 10.00 -7.57 -3.52
C MET A 63 11.41 -8.17 -3.66
N SER A 64 11.59 -9.44 -3.27
CA SER A 64 12.86 -10.15 -3.45
C SER A 64 13.16 -10.32 -4.94
N TYR A 65 12.18 -10.74 -5.74
CA TYR A 65 12.33 -10.87 -7.19
C TYR A 65 12.71 -9.52 -7.83
N PHE A 66 12.01 -8.45 -7.47
CA PHE A 66 12.32 -7.10 -7.93
C PHE A 66 13.78 -6.71 -7.68
N LEU A 67 14.27 -6.95 -6.46
CA LEU A 67 15.63 -6.55 -6.10
C LEU A 67 16.70 -7.47 -6.67
N ASP A 68 16.44 -8.76 -6.81
CA ASP A 68 17.46 -9.77 -7.09
C ASP A 68 17.46 -10.25 -8.54
N GLN A 69 16.32 -10.13 -9.26
CA GLN A 69 16.14 -10.70 -10.59
C GLN A 69 15.82 -9.68 -11.68
N THR A 70 15.66 -8.41 -11.35
CA THR A 70 15.37 -7.36 -12.34
C THR A 70 16.33 -6.18 -12.24
N ASP A 71 16.40 -5.38 -13.31
CA ASP A 71 17.09 -4.09 -13.34
C ASP A 71 16.12 -2.90 -13.22
N ALA A 72 14.85 -3.16 -12.89
CA ALA A 72 13.83 -2.14 -12.72
C ALA A 72 14.23 -1.15 -11.62
N THR A 73 13.99 0.13 -11.86
CA THR A 73 14.30 1.22 -10.90
C THR A 73 13.22 1.39 -9.85
N HIS A 74 12.00 0.97 -10.19
CA HIS A 74 10.83 1.04 -9.32
C HIS A 74 9.99 -0.23 -9.43
N ILE A 75 9.30 -0.58 -8.34
CA ILE A 75 8.20 -1.52 -8.32
C ILE A 75 6.90 -0.75 -8.10
N TRP A 76 5.89 -1.03 -8.93
CA TRP A 76 4.57 -0.47 -8.79
C TRP A 76 3.57 -1.53 -8.38
N TRP A 77 3.08 -1.40 -7.17
CA TRP A 77 2.03 -2.24 -6.61
C TRP A 77 0.67 -1.78 -7.09
N ILE A 78 -0.16 -2.73 -7.52
CA ILE A 78 -1.54 -2.49 -7.88
C ILE A 78 -2.42 -3.69 -7.51
N ASP A 79 -3.48 -3.47 -6.76
CA ASP A 79 -4.43 -4.53 -6.42
C ASP A 79 -5.35 -4.82 -7.61
N THR A 80 -5.72 -6.10 -7.78
CA THR A 80 -6.49 -6.59 -8.93
C THR A 80 -7.98 -6.24 -8.90
N ASP A 81 -8.43 -5.51 -7.89
CA ASP A 81 -9.76 -4.89 -7.81
C ASP A 81 -9.74 -3.36 -8.03
N MET A 82 -8.58 -2.81 -8.45
CA MET A 82 -8.41 -1.38 -8.73
C MET A 82 -8.54 -1.06 -10.22
N GLY A 83 -9.16 0.07 -10.53
CA GLY A 83 -9.10 0.68 -11.85
C GLY A 83 -8.25 1.94 -11.81
N PHE A 84 -7.49 2.21 -12.87
CA PHE A 84 -6.54 3.32 -12.96
C PHE A 84 -6.42 3.90 -14.36
N ALA A 85 -5.91 5.12 -14.45
CA ALA A 85 -5.69 5.81 -15.73
C ALA A 85 -4.38 5.34 -16.40
N PRO A 86 -4.26 5.40 -17.73
CA PRO A 86 -3.05 4.97 -18.44
C PRO A 86 -1.79 5.77 -18.08
N ASP A 87 -1.94 6.97 -17.57
CA ASP A 87 -0.87 7.87 -17.13
C ASP A 87 -0.58 7.81 -15.62
N THR A 88 -1.24 6.92 -14.91
CA THR A 88 -1.08 6.78 -13.44
C THR A 88 0.38 6.65 -13.04
N VAL A 89 1.11 5.71 -13.63
CA VAL A 89 2.50 5.43 -13.23
C VAL A 89 3.42 6.57 -13.64
N SER A 90 3.24 7.16 -14.82
CA SER A 90 4.05 8.29 -15.26
C SER A 90 3.86 9.51 -14.34
N ASN A 91 2.63 9.77 -13.89
CA ASN A 91 2.35 10.86 -12.96
C ASN A 91 2.96 10.60 -11.56
N LEU A 92 3.02 9.35 -11.10
CA LEU A 92 3.70 8.98 -9.86
C LEU A 92 5.23 9.14 -9.98
N LEU A 93 5.82 8.74 -11.12
CA LEU A 93 7.26 8.92 -11.39
C LEU A 93 7.65 10.39 -11.46
N ASP A 94 6.83 11.24 -12.09
CA ASP A 94 7.07 12.68 -12.23
C ASP A 94 7.13 13.42 -10.89
N ALA A 95 6.58 12.82 -9.84
CA ALA A 95 6.67 13.37 -8.49
C ALA A 95 8.05 13.21 -7.83
N GLU A 96 8.95 12.41 -8.40
CA GLU A 96 10.33 12.16 -7.93
C GLU A 96 10.42 11.81 -6.44
N LYS A 97 9.52 10.94 -5.97
CA LYS A 97 9.50 10.44 -4.58
C LYS A 97 9.91 8.97 -4.55
N ASP A 98 10.65 8.57 -3.50
CA ASP A 98 11.00 7.16 -3.32
C ASP A 98 9.81 6.25 -3.06
N VAL A 99 8.80 6.77 -2.37
CA VAL A 99 7.56 6.05 -2.08
C VAL A 99 6.38 7.00 -2.25
N ILE A 100 5.52 6.69 -3.21
CA ILE A 100 4.36 7.51 -3.51
C ILE A 100 3.17 6.65 -3.96
N GLY A 101 2.02 6.90 -3.35
CA GLY A 101 0.75 6.26 -3.71
C GLY A 101 -0.22 7.18 -4.43
N ALA A 102 -1.20 6.58 -5.06
CA ALA A 102 -2.40 7.26 -5.55
C ALA A 102 -3.42 7.47 -4.42
N VAL A 103 -4.40 8.32 -4.64
CA VAL A 103 -5.60 8.40 -3.81
C VAL A 103 -6.44 7.14 -4.06
N CYS A 104 -6.38 6.21 -3.11
CA CYS A 104 -7.18 4.99 -3.10
C CYS A 104 -8.29 5.09 -2.06
N LYS A 105 -9.47 4.58 -2.40
CA LYS A 105 -10.61 4.55 -1.46
C LYS A 105 -10.78 3.15 -0.87
N GLY A 106 -10.93 3.10 0.44
CA GLY A 106 -11.42 1.95 1.18
C GLY A 106 -12.89 2.10 1.54
N MET A 107 -13.49 1.03 2.04
CA MET A 107 -14.86 1.00 2.54
C MET A 107 -14.89 0.29 3.88
N MET A 108 -15.44 0.97 4.89
CA MET A 108 -15.68 0.36 6.19
C MET A 108 -17.18 0.13 6.40
N LYS A 109 -17.50 -0.91 7.15
CA LYS A 109 -18.84 -1.17 7.63
C LYS A 109 -18.99 -0.59 9.02
N LEU A 110 -19.95 0.28 9.20
CA LEU A 110 -20.30 0.86 10.50
C LEU A 110 -21.60 0.21 10.97
N ASP A 111 -21.63 -0.24 12.22
CA ASP A 111 -22.87 -0.70 12.86
C ASP A 111 -23.82 0.49 13.02
N LYS A 112 -25.05 0.36 12.52
CA LYS A 112 -26.00 1.46 12.48
C LYS A 112 -26.83 1.56 13.75
N ASP A 113 -27.10 0.45 14.42
CA ASP A 113 -28.16 0.41 15.44
C ASP A 113 -28.02 -0.73 16.48
N GLY A 114 -26.94 -1.49 16.44
CA GLY A 114 -26.74 -2.67 17.32
C GLY A 114 -27.65 -3.87 16.99
N TYR A 115 -28.47 -3.80 15.94
CA TYR A 115 -29.39 -4.87 15.50
C TYR A 115 -28.94 -5.54 14.19
N GLY A 116 -27.68 -5.36 13.80
CA GLY A 116 -27.10 -6.02 12.61
C GLY A 116 -27.30 -5.25 11.30
N GLY A 117 -27.80 -4.02 11.34
CA GLY A 117 -27.81 -3.11 10.21
C GLY A 117 -26.42 -2.43 10.04
N TYR A 118 -25.87 -2.43 8.81
CA TYR A 118 -24.59 -1.79 8.53
C TYR A 118 -24.76 -0.62 7.56
N VAL A 119 -24.03 0.46 7.84
CA VAL A 119 -23.81 1.55 6.88
C VAL A 119 -22.38 1.43 6.36
N THR A 120 -22.19 1.53 5.06
CA THR A 120 -20.87 1.60 4.46
C THR A 120 -20.41 3.05 4.40
N LYS A 121 -19.20 3.31 4.89
CA LYS A 121 -18.53 4.62 4.77
C LYS A 121 -17.28 4.46 3.93
N GLU A 122 -17.15 5.29 2.89
CA GLU A 122 -15.90 5.43 2.13
C GLU A 122 -14.88 6.22 2.94
N TYR A 123 -13.61 5.85 2.81
CA TYR A 123 -12.48 6.60 3.35
C TYR A 123 -11.31 6.55 2.40
N ILE A 124 -10.38 7.49 2.51
CA ILE A 124 -9.12 7.47 1.77
C ILE A 124 -8.10 6.67 2.59
N THR A 125 -7.37 5.77 1.94
CA THR A 125 -6.34 4.94 2.57
C THR A 125 -5.05 5.73 2.80
N ALA A 126 -5.15 6.82 3.55
CA ALA A 126 -4.07 7.67 4.00
C ALA A 126 -4.11 7.75 5.53
N TYR A 127 -2.94 7.60 6.15
CA TYR A 127 -2.89 7.46 7.61
C TYR A 127 -1.82 8.35 8.21
N ASP A 128 -2.12 8.86 9.40
CA ASP A 128 -1.17 9.42 10.35
C ASP A 128 -0.71 8.35 11.33
N LEU A 129 0.49 8.51 11.88
CA LEU A 129 1.01 7.64 12.92
C LEU A 129 0.77 8.29 14.27
N SER A 130 0.06 7.60 15.14
CA SER A 130 -0.25 8.05 16.49
C SER A 130 0.31 7.08 17.51
N GLN A 131 0.78 7.60 18.61
CA GLN A 131 1.20 6.82 19.77
C GLN A 131 0.14 6.94 20.85
N TYR A 132 -0.26 5.82 21.41
CA TYR A 132 -1.21 5.73 22.51
C TYR A 132 -0.60 4.99 23.67
N THR A 133 -0.82 5.48 24.87
CA THR A 133 -0.52 4.76 26.10
C THR A 133 -1.77 4.01 26.53
N LEU A 134 -1.70 2.68 26.56
CA LEU A 134 -2.78 1.88 27.14
C LEU A 134 -2.87 2.14 28.64
N GLU A 135 -4.11 2.13 29.16
CA GLU A 135 -4.32 2.20 30.61
C GLU A 135 -3.53 1.11 31.33
N ALA A 136 -3.03 1.46 32.52
CA ALA A 136 -2.27 0.58 33.36
C ALA A 136 -3.01 -0.77 33.57
N ASP A 137 -2.27 -1.86 33.47
CA ASP A 137 -2.77 -3.20 33.76
C ASP A 137 -2.91 -3.45 35.28
N GLU A 138 -3.22 -4.70 35.65
CA GLU A 138 -3.32 -5.12 37.05
C GLU A 138 -2.00 -4.96 37.83
N ASN A 139 -0.85 -4.86 37.14
CA ASN A 139 0.47 -4.63 37.72
C ASN A 139 0.89 -3.15 37.70
N ASN A 140 -0.02 -2.26 37.31
CA ASN A 140 0.21 -0.82 37.14
C ASN A 140 1.27 -0.48 36.06
N GLU A 141 1.44 -1.37 35.07
CA GLU A 141 2.34 -1.17 33.93
C GLU A 141 1.56 -0.50 32.77
N GLN A 142 2.06 0.61 32.30
CA GLN A 142 1.57 1.29 31.08
C GLN A 142 2.32 0.75 29.88
N THR A 143 1.60 0.49 28.78
CA THR A 143 2.19 0.04 27.53
C THR A 143 1.91 1.02 26.41
N ASP A 144 2.96 1.53 25.80
CA ASP A 144 2.82 2.38 24.62
C ASP A 144 2.62 1.51 23.37
N ILE A 145 1.58 1.83 22.62
CA ILE A 145 1.32 1.22 21.31
C ILE A 145 1.32 2.27 20.23
N ILE A 146 1.73 1.86 19.05
CA ILE A 146 1.67 2.67 17.84
C ILE A 146 0.45 2.23 17.03
N ALA A 147 -0.34 3.17 16.58
CA ALA A 147 -1.48 2.91 15.71
C ALA A 147 -1.51 3.89 14.54
N PHE A 148 -2.01 3.40 13.43
CA PHE A 148 -2.30 4.23 12.26
C PHE A 148 -3.75 4.68 12.33
N THR A 149 -3.98 5.99 12.25
CA THR A 149 -5.31 6.61 12.21
C THR A 149 -5.55 7.24 10.85
N LEU A 150 -6.79 7.29 10.40
CA LEU A 150 -7.11 7.94 9.13
C LEU A 150 -6.69 9.41 9.15
N LYS A 151 -5.99 9.83 8.11
CA LYS A 151 -5.62 11.22 7.89
C LYS A 151 -6.81 11.98 7.30
N GLU A 152 -7.43 12.84 8.11
CA GLU A 152 -8.65 13.57 7.74
C GLU A 152 -8.38 14.86 6.97
N ASP A 153 -7.19 15.45 7.12
CA ASP A 153 -6.79 16.74 6.55
C ASP A 153 -6.05 16.67 5.21
N LEU A 154 -6.20 15.54 4.47
CA LEU A 154 -5.58 15.38 3.16
C LEU A 154 -6.21 16.35 2.14
N ASP A 155 -5.40 17.28 1.60
CA ASP A 155 -5.85 18.22 0.57
C ASP A 155 -5.86 17.57 -0.81
N LEU A 156 -7.02 17.17 -1.29
CA LEU A 156 -7.22 16.59 -2.61
C LEU A 156 -7.35 17.64 -3.74
N SER A 157 -7.42 18.92 -3.40
CA SER A 157 -7.50 20.02 -4.37
C SER A 157 -6.12 20.44 -4.88
N GLY A 158 -5.09 20.24 -4.05
CA GLY A 158 -3.70 20.57 -4.34
C GLY A 158 -3.12 19.79 -5.52
N ALA A 159 -1.99 20.25 -6.03
CA ALA A 159 -1.25 19.59 -7.11
C ALA A 159 0.00 18.85 -6.61
N LEU A 160 0.49 19.19 -5.42
CA LEU A 160 1.73 18.66 -4.87
C LEU A 160 1.49 17.40 -4.04
N PRO A 161 2.40 16.41 -4.11
CA PRO A 161 2.36 15.26 -3.24
C PRO A 161 2.34 15.65 -1.76
N GLN A 162 1.52 14.97 -0.97
CA GLN A 162 1.38 15.19 0.45
C GLN A 162 1.97 14.04 1.24
N GLN A 163 2.74 14.37 2.26
CA GLN A 163 3.35 13.37 3.12
C GLN A 163 2.29 12.76 4.04
N VAL A 164 2.38 11.44 4.20
CA VAL A 164 1.54 10.63 5.09
C VAL A 164 2.43 9.69 5.91
N ALA A 165 1.94 9.18 7.01
CA ALA A 165 2.66 8.14 7.75
C ALA A 165 2.46 6.75 7.16
N GLY A 166 1.34 6.51 6.48
CA GLY A 166 1.05 5.24 5.85
C GLY A 166 -0.03 5.31 4.78
N THR A 167 -0.02 4.31 3.90
CA THR A 167 -1.06 4.08 2.89
C THR A 167 -1.13 2.58 2.59
N GLY A 168 -2.20 2.14 1.92
CA GLY A 168 -2.27 0.78 1.37
C GLY A 168 -1.38 0.61 0.13
N THR A 169 -1.08 -0.63 -0.22
CA THR A 169 -0.34 -0.98 -1.44
C THR A 169 -1.22 -1.10 -2.68
N ALA A 170 -2.49 -0.76 -2.57
CA ALA A 170 -3.47 -0.87 -3.65
C ALA A 170 -3.11 -0.07 -4.93
N CYS A 171 -2.31 0.98 -4.82
CA CYS A 171 -1.63 1.68 -5.92
C CYS A 171 -0.44 2.45 -5.35
N LEU A 172 0.72 1.82 -5.28
CA LEU A 172 1.92 2.35 -4.62
C LEU A 172 3.16 2.14 -5.47
N LEU A 173 3.87 3.20 -5.78
CA LEU A 173 5.17 3.17 -6.45
C LEU A 173 6.29 3.24 -5.40
N VAL A 174 7.25 2.32 -5.48
CA VAL A 174 8.38 2.22 -4.54
C VAL A 174 9.68 2.16 -5.33
N SER A 175 10.62 3.04 -5.02
CA SER A 175 11.95 3.02 -5.65
C SER A 175 12.77 1.81 -5.19
N ARG A 176 13.70 1.35 -6.04
CA ARG A 176 14.67 0.32 -5.68
C ARG A 176 15.49 0.72 -4.45
N ARG A 177 15.83 2.00 -4.35
CA ARG A 177 16.56 2.53 -3.19
C ARG A 177 15.77 2.32 -1.89
N ALA A 178 14.48 2.66 -1.87
CA ALA A 178 13.63 2.49 -0.70
C ALA A 178 13.52 1.01 -0.31
N ALA A 179 13.23 0.14 -1.28
CA ALA A 179 13.12 -1.29 -1.06
C ALA A 179 14.42 -1.91 -0.50
N ALA A 180 15.56 -1.55 -1.09
CA ALA A 180 16.88 -2.03 -0.65
C ALA A 180 17.25 -1.50 0.73
N THR A 181 16.90 -0.25 1.06
CA THR A 181 17.15 0.32 2.39
C THR A 181 16.40 -0.45 3.45
N VAL A 182 15.10 -0.74 3.25
CA VAL A 182 14.32 -1.55 4.20
C VAL A 182 14.96 -2.95 4.35
N ARG A 183 15.37 -3.60 3.25
CA ARG A 183 16.04 -4.91 3.30
C ARG A 183 17.32 -4.91 4.13
N ASN A 184 18.11 -3.84 4.05
CA ASN A 184 19.36 -3.74 4.80
C ASN A 184 19.14 -3.73 6.32
N PHE A 185 17.99 -3.25 6.81
CA PHE A 185 17.65 -3.20 8.23
C PHE A 185 16.82 -4.38 8.71
N TYR A 186 15.91 -4.88 7.86
CA TYR A 186 14.87 -5.85 8.25
C TYR A 186 14.98 -7.18 7.50
N GLY A 187 15.98 -7.36 6.63
CA GLY A 187 16.02 -8.52 5.75
C GLY A 187 14.86 -8.50 4.73
N SER A 188 14.49 -9.67 4.24
CA SER A 188 13.40 -9.83 3.25
C SER A 188 12.00 -9.85 3.90
N CYS A 189 11.80 -9.09 4.96
CA CYS A 189 10.56 -9.05 5.75
C CYS A 189 9.84 -7.70 5.59
N TRP A 190 9.69 -7.20 4.36
CA TRP A 190 9.05 -5.88 4.12
C TRP A 190 7.62 -5.80 4.63
N PHE A 191 6.82 -6.86 4.39
CA PHE A 191 5.38 -6.92 4.65
C PHE A 191 4.99 -7.81 5.83
N GLU A 192 5.93 -8.35 6.58
CA GLU A 192 5.61 -9.10 7.80
C GLU A 192 4.83 -8.23 8.78
N ARG A 193 3.70 -8.77 9.26
CA ARG A 193 2.84 -8.06 10.20
C ARG A 193 3.56 -7.81 11.52
N ILE A 194 3.45 -6.60 12.03
CA ILE A 194 4.00 -6.22 13.31
C ILE A 194 2.93 -6.45 14.38
N ALA A 195 3.25 -7.29 15.35
CA ALA A 195 2.43 -7.53 16.53
C ALA A 195 2.99 -6.72 17.72
N MET A 196 2.18 -5.79 18.23
CA MET A 196 2.53 -5.02 19.41
C MET A 196 1.89 -5.64 20.64
N PRO A 197 2.68 -6.00 21.66
CA PRO A 197 2.16 -6.54 22.89
C PRO A 197 1.27 -5.48 23.57
N THR A 198 0.17 -5.93 24.17
CA THR A 198 -0.74 -5.03 24.89
C THR A 198 -0.39 -4.90 26.38
N GLY A 199 0.65 -5.62 26.86
CA GLY A 199 1.01 -5.68 28.27
C GLY A 199 0.01 -6.48 29.13
N LYS A 200 -1.18 -6.73 28.64
CA LYS A 200 -2.24 -7.41 29.40
C LYS A 200 -2.26 -8.90 29.13
N ARG A 201 -2.24 -9.71 30.20
CA ARG A 201 -2.43 -11.16 30.15
C ARG A 201 -3.82 -11.47 29.57
N ASN A 202 -3.94 -12.30 28.57
CA ASN A 202 -5.18 -12.65 27.86
C ASN A 202 -5.75 -11.58 26.90
N VAL A 203 -5.08 -10.47 26.65
CA VAL A 203 -5.44 -9.53 25.58
C VAL A 203 -4.59 -9.84 24.34
N LYS A 204 -5.26 -10.02 23.19
CA LYS A 204 -4.55 -10.27 21.93
C LYS A 204 -3.66 -9.09 21.57
N PRO A 205 -2.47 -9.33 21.01
CA PRO A 205 -1.60 -8.24 20.56
C PRO A 205 -2.32 -7.38 19.52
N HIS A 206 -2.03 -6.10 19.53
CA HIS A 206 -2.43 -5.20 18.43
C HIS A 206 -1.60 -5.54 17.19
N ILE A 207 -2.26 -5.93 16.09
CA ILE A 207 -1.59 -6.32 14.85
C ILE A 207 -1.75 -5.21 13.84
N ILE A 208 -0.62 -4.66 13.41
CA ILE A 208 -0.56 -3.75 12.27
C ILE A 208 -0.66 -4.58 10.99
N SER A 209 -1.53 -4.17 10.04
CA SER A 209 -1.66 -4.83 8.74
C SER A 209 -0.33 -4.84 7.98
N GLU A 210 -0.19 -5.73 7.01
CA GLU A 210 1.04 -5.87 6.24
C GLU A 210 1.46 -4.57 5.52
N ASP A 211 0.51 -3.86 4.93
CA ASP A 211 0.76 -2.58 4.24
C ASP A 211 1.31 -1.53 5.19
N LEU A 212 0.64 -1.37 6.33
CA LEU A 212 1.05 -0.39 7.34
C LEU A 212 2.31 -0.83 8.10
N SER A 213 2.57 -2.14 8.18
CA SER A 213 3.85 -2.67 8.67
C SER A 213 5.02 -2.32 7.76
N PHE A 214 4.80 -2.33 6.44
CA PHE A 214 5.78 -1.83 5.48
C PHE A 214 5.98 -0.32 5.62
N CYS A 215 4.89 0.44 5.75
CA CYS A 215 4.97 1.89 5.99
C CYS A 215 5.74 2.22 7.27
N TYR A 216 5.52 1.47 8.34
CA TYR A 216 6.27 1.63 9.58
C TYR A 216 7.78 1.38 9.41
N ARG A 217 8.15 0.31 8.67
CA ARG A 217 9.57 0.04 8.37
C ARG A 217 10.22 1.14 7.54
N LEU A 218 9.49 1.69 6.54
CA LEU A 218 9.98 2.85 5.78
C LEU A 218 10.23 4.05 6.69
N ALA A 219 9.30 4.37 7.58
CA ALA A 219 9.45 5.47 8.53
C ALA A 219 10.65 5.29 9.46
N THR A 220 10.88 4.08 9.98
CA THR A 220 12.02 3.80 10.87
C THR A 220 13.39 3.89 10.20
N VAL A 221 13.45 3.73 8.87
CA VAL A 221 14.67 3.94 8.09
C VAL A 221 14.74 5.33 7.44
N GLY A 222 13.86 6.25 7.82
CA GLY A 222 13.87 7.65 7.41
C GLY A 222 13.39 7.89 5.98
N ILE A 223 12.60 6.98 5.39
CA ILE A 223 12.04 7.13 4.05
C ILE A 223 10.61 7.65 4.15
N PRO A 224 10.33 8.89 3.70
CA PRO A 224 8.98 9.46 3.75
C PRO A 224 8.08 8.85 2.68
N ILE A 225 6.79 8.75 3.01
CA ILE A 225 5.73 8.23 2.14
C ILE A 225 4.86 9.41 1.71
N PHE A 226 4.45 9.42 0.44
CA PHE A 226 3.61 10.47 -0.12
C PHE A 226 2.37 9.89 -0.79
N ILE A 227 1.32 10.72 -0.87
CA ILE A 227 0.16 10.51 -1.74
C ILE A 227 0.08 11.64 -2.77
N HIS A 228 -0.14 11.28 -4.03
CA HIS A 228 -0.33 12.24 -5.11
C HIS A 228 -1.82 12.58 -5.26
N PRO A 229 -2.29 13.80 -4.93
CA PRO A 229 -3.72 14.13 -4.85
C PRO A 229 -4.45 14.08 -6.20
N LYS A 230 -3.72 14.24 -7.30
CA LYS A 230 -4.28 14.18 -8.67
C LYS A 230 -4.30 12.78 -9.26
N VAL A 231 -3.55 11.83 -8.72
CA VAL A 231 -3.56 10.44 -9.17
C VAL A 231 -4.60 9.68 -8.36
N ARG A 232 -5.66 9.23 -9.02
CA ARG A 232 -6.81 8.60 -8.38
C ARG A 232 -7.11 7.25 -8.99
N THR A 233 -7.55 6.33 -8.17
CA THR A 233 -8.00 5.00 -8.59
C THR A 233 -9.47 4.82 -8.31
N THR A 234 -10.10 3.87 -9.00
CA THR A 234 -11.41 3.32 -8.62
C THR A 234 -11.20 1.99 -7.94
N HIS A 235 -12.14 1.57 -7.08
CA HIS A 235 -12.05 0.34 -6.31
C HIS A 235 -13.34 -0.47 -6.50
N ALA A 236 -13.23 -1.65 -7.11
CA ALA A 236 -14.38 -2.55 -7.28
C ALA A 236 -14.70 -3.24 -5.95
N LYS A 237 -15.89 -3.02 -5.41
CA LYS A 237 -16.38 -3.68 -4.20
C LYS A 237 -17.77 -4.24 -4.43
N THR A 238 -17.97 -5.46 -3.97
CA THR A 238 -19.32 -6.06 -3.93
C THR A 238 -20.03 -5.61 -2.67
N VAL A 239 -21.17 -4.97 -2.83
CA VAL A 239 -22.07 -4.59 -1.73
C VAL A 239 -23.39 -5.33 -1.83
N TRP A 240 -23.88 -5.82 -0.70
CA TRP A 240 -25.24 -6.35 -0.61
C TRP A 240 -26.19 -5.19 -0.31
N LEU A 241 -27.12 -4.95 -1.22
CA LEU A 241 -28.20 -3.99 -0.99
C LEU A 241 -29.29 -4.68 -0.15
N GLN A 242 -29.70 -4.05 0.94
CA GLN A 242 -30.80 -4.47 1.80
C GLN A 242 -32.00 -3.53 1.63
#